data_f0cde15aae4ea31f5cc1cb84f484558d
#
_entry.id   f0cde15aae4ea31f5cc1cb84f484558d
#
_cell.length_a   1.000
_cell.length_b   1.000
_cell.length_c   1.000
_cell.angle_alpha   90.00
_cell.angle_beta   90.00
_cell.angle_gamma   90.00
#
_symmetry.space_group_name_H-M   'P 1'
#
loop_
_entity.id
_entity.type
_entity.pdbx_description
1 polymer ?
#
loop_
_entity_poly.entity_id
_entity_poly.type
_entity_poly.pdbx_seq_one_letter_code
_entity_poly.pdbx_strand_id
1 'polypeptide(L)'
;MRKVFISISILIFFSCSNNEIVYWENYDEESEILANSNHEISRMRYKRIQSKSIDKNKIFEPFYSFIKKYDTLRHNEIKGLILNQDISSIQKSVLNKEISYEELVKFFIYRIYKNELNKDLYLNSIISLNQNVINEARELDKSKAKRGLLTGIPILVKDNINVKGLKTTAGASAFENNLVDNDAYVIKNLKDIMNNLILVQYPGKA
;
A
#
# COMPACT_ATOMS: atom_id res chain seq x y z
N MET A 1 -39.30 40.18 -35.85
CA MET A 1 -37.99 39.94 -35.16
C MET A 1 -37.95 38.50 -34.62
N ARG A 2 -37.23 37.65 -35.32
CA ARG A 2 -37.10 36.22 -34.97
C ARG A 2 -35.94 36.08 -33.94
N LYS A 3 -36.25 35.67 -32.70
CA LYS A 3 -35.22 35.37 -31.69
C LYS A 3 -34.65 33.98 -31.98
N VAL A 4 -33.36 33.91 -32.32
CA VAL A 4 -32.59 32.66 -32.46
C VAL A 4 -32.06 32.30 -31.09
N PHE A 5 -32.57 31.20 -30.52
CA PHE A 5 -31.96 30.58 -29.30
C PHE A 5 -30.81 29.68 -29.73
N ILE A 6 -29.58 30.10 -29.44
CA ILE A 6 -28.38 29.25 -29.57
C ILE A 6 -28.27 28.42 -28.30
N SER A 7 -28.59 27.12 -28.43
CA SER A 7 -28.38 26.14 -27.35
C SER A 7 -26.91 25.71 -27.36
N ILE A 8 -26.15 26.16 -26.37
CA ILE A 8 -24.76 25.73 -26.20
C ILE A 8 -24.78 24.39 -25.43
N SER A 9 -24.62 23.28 -26.17
CA SER A 9 -24.37 21.96 -25.56
C SER A 9 -22.96 21.89 -25.00
N ILE A 10 -22.82 21.96 -23.68
CA ILE A 10 -21.55 21.71 -22.99
C ILE A 10 -21.31 20.20 -23.03
N LEU A 11 -20.43 19.74 -23.91
CA LEU A 11 -19.90 18.38 -23.91
C LEU A 11 -18.88 18.27 -22.76
N ILE A 12 -19.32 17.70 -21.63
CA ILE A 12 -18.44 17.34 -20.53
C ILE A 12 -17.69 16.06 -20.95
N PHE A 13 -16.45 16.23 -21.40
CA PHE A 13 -15.56 15.10 -21.59
C PHE A 13 -15.13 14.57 -20.21
N PHE A 14 -15.73 13.47 -19.77
CA PHE A 14 -15.17 12.67 -18.70
C PHE A 14 -13.88 12.03 -19.22
N SER A 15 -12.74 12.63 -18.94
CA SER A 15 -11.44 11.98 -19.12
C SER A 15 -11.31 10.88 -18.08
N CYS A 16 -11.66 9.65 -18.43
CA CYS A 16 -11.27 8.49 -17.64
C CYS A 16 -9.75 8.36 -17.72
N SER A 17 -9.03 8.74 -16.67
CA SER A 17 -7.60 8.42 -16.56
C SER A 17 -7.46 6.90 -16.42
N ASN A 18 -6.94 6.26 -17.44
CA ASN A 18 -6.66 4.83 -17.42
C ASN A 18 -5.14 4.68 -17.22
N ASN A 19 -4.72 4.46 -15.97
CA ASN A 19 -3.31 4.25 -15.67
C ASN A 19 -2.89 2.85 -16.13
N GLU A 20 -1.73 2.74 -16.76
CA GLU A 20 -1.12 1.45 -17.06
C GLU A 20 -0.60 0.79 -15.79
N ILE A 21 -0.78 -0.54 -15.69
CA ILE A 21 -0.18 -1.31 -14.61
C ILE A 21 1.26 -1.61 -14.96
N VAL A 22 2.15 -1.20 -14.06
CA VAL A 22 3.57 -1.57 -14.10
C VAL A 22 3.73 -2.91 -13.40
N TYR A 23 4.38 -3.85 -14.07
CA TYR A 23 4.71 -5.15 -13.50
C TYR A 23 6.19 -5.19 -13.12
N TRP A 24 6.48 -5.77 -11.95
CA TRP A 24 7.83 -6.04 -11.51
C TRP A 24 8.37 -7.27 -12.22
N GLU A 25 9.58 -7.17 -12.74
CA GLU A 25 10.32 -8.32 -13.25
C GLU A 25 10.97 -9.05 -12.08
N ASN A 26 10.46 -10.25 -11.79
CA ASN A 26 10.95 -11.05 -10.68
C ASN A 26 12.37 -11.56 -10.96
N TYR A 27 13.14 -11.72 -9.89
CA TYR A 27 14.47 -12.31 -9.97
C TYR A 27 14.37 -13.81 -10.35
N ASP A 28 15.13 -14.20 -11.36
CA ASP A 28 15.20 -15.60 -11.82
C ASP A 28 16.25 -16.37 -11.02
N GLU A 29 15.78 -17.04 -9.96
CA GLU A 29 16.64 -17.86 -9.09
C GLU A 29 17.12 -19.13 -9.77
N GLU A 30 16.33 -19.71 -10.70
CA GLU A 30 16.65 -20.97 -11.37
C GLU A 30 17.85 -20.81 -12.30
N SER A 31 17.91 -19.72 -13.05
CA SER A 31 19.05 -19.40 -13.91
C SER A 31 20.34 -19.24 -13.10
N GLU A 32 20.32 -18.63 -11.93
CA GLU A 32 21.51 -18.51 -11.08
C GLU A 32 21.98 -19.88 -10.56
N ILE A 33 21.06 -20.71 -10.08
CA ILE A 33 21.38 -22.07 -9.60
C ILE A 33 21.95 -22.90 -10.74
N LEU A 34 21.35 -22.86 -11.92
CA LEU A 34 21.82 -23.61 -13.09
C LEU A 34 23.20 -23.15 -13.54
N ALA A 35 23.45 -21.84 -13.61
CA ALA A 35 24.75 -21.28 -13.99
C ALA A 35 25.89 -21.71 -13.06
N ASN A 36 25.58 -21.97 -11.77
CA ASN A 36 26.56 -22.39 -10.78
C ASN A 36 26.61 -23.91 -10.59
N SER A 37 25.78 -24.71 -11.25
CA SER A 37 25.65 -26.16 -11.03
C SER A 37 26.94 -26.94 -11.23
N ASN A 38 27.82 -26.53 -12.13
CA ASN A 38 29.09 -27.14 -12.45
C ASN A 38 30.32 -26.43 -11.86
N HIS A 39 30.12 -25.52 -10.91
CA HIS A 39 31.25 -24.79 -10.30
C HIS A 39 32.20 -25.76 -9.60
N GLU A 40 33.54 -25.57 -9.74
CA GLU A 40 34.58 -26.43 -9.14
C GLU A 40 34.43 -26.57 -7.64
N ILE A 41 34.14 -25.47 -6.95
CA ILE A 41 33.95 -25.44 -5.50
C ILE A 41 32.50 -25.82 -5.17
N SER A 42 32.27 -26.95 -4.50
CA SER A 42 30.93 -27.49 -4.22
C SER A 42 29.99 -26.53 -3.49
N ARG A 43 30.51 -25.72 -2.55
CA ARG A 43 29.71 -24.68 -1.83
C ARG A 43 29.18 -23.58 -2.75
N MET A 44 29.74 -23.41 -3.95
CA MET A 44 29.31 -22.42 -4.95
C MET A 44 28.25 -22.96 -5.89
N ARG A 45 27.94 -24.25 -5.84
CA ARG A 45 26.91 -24.90 -6.67
C ARG A 45 25.49 -24.63 -6.18
N TYR A 46 25.35 -24.00 -5.01
CA TYR A 46 24.06 -23.71 -4.40
C TYR A 46 23.82 -22.20 -4.39
N LYS A 47 22.57 -21.82 -4.27
CA LYS A 47 22.18 -20.45 -4.04
C LYS A 47 22.91 -19.88 -2.80
N ARG A 48 23.62 -18.78 -2.98
CA ARG A 48 24.41 -18.15 -1.89
C ARG A 48 23.53 -17.51 -0.84
N ILE A 49 22.41 -16.94 -1.26
CA ILE A 49 21.46 -16.25 -0.38
C ILE A 49 20.30 -17.23 -0.15
N GLN A 50 20.17 -17.74 1.05
CA GLN A 50 19.07 -18.64 1.46
C GLN A 50 17.75 -17.90 1.72
N SER A 51 17.60 -16.70 1.17
CA SER A 51 16.39 -15.91 1.23
C SER A 51 15.58 -16.05 -0.05
N LYS A 52 14.26 -16.09 0.09
CA LYS A 52 13.33 -16.12 -1.03
C LYS A 52 13.05 -14.71 -1.52
N SER A 53 13.08 -14.48 -2.83
CA SER A 53 12.63 -13.21 -3.38
C SER A 53 11.11 -13.09 -3.27
N ILE A 54 10.63 -11.90 -2.93
CA ILE A 54 9.20 -11.62 -2.83
C ILE A 54 8.70 -11.19 -4.21
N ASP A 55 7.66 -11.85 -4.70
CA ASP A 55 6.95 -11.42 -5.90
C ASP A 55 6.13 -10.15 -5.59
N LYS A 56 6.68 -8.99 -5.95
CA LYS A 56 6.02 -7.70 -5.73
C LYS A 56 4.69 -7.58 -6.46
N ASN A 57 4.51 -8.27 -7.59
CA ASN A 57 3.24 -8.24 -8.32
C ASN A 57 2.09 -8.76 -7.45
N LYS A 58 2.32 -9.84 -6.69
CA LYS A 58 1.32 -10.41 -5.76
C LYS A 58 0.92 -9.47 -4.63
N ILE A 59 1.82 -8.58 -4.20
CA ILE A 59 1.51 -7.57 -3.18
C ILE A 59 0.49 -6.56 -3.71
N PHE A 60 0.62 -6.16 -4.97
CA PHE A 60 -0.17 -5.08 -5.56
C PHE A 60 -1.36 -5.56 -6.41
N GLU A 61 -1.42 -6.85 -6.78
CA GLU A 61 -2.51 -7.43 -7.59
C GLU A 61 -3.91 -7.10 -7.04
N PRO A 62 -4.19 -7.18 -5.72
CA PRO A 62 -5.49 -6.83 -5.14
C PRO A 62 -5.90 -5.36 -5.37
N PHE A 63 -4.93 -4.50 -5.67
CA PHE A 63 -5.13 -3.07 -5.85
C PHE A 63 -5.15 -2.63 -7.32
N TYR A 64 -4.89 -3.51 -8.29
CA TYR A 64 -4.79 -3.12 -9.70
C TYR A 64 -6.07 -2.49 -10.26
N SER A 65 -7.25 -2.94 -9.81
CA SER A 65 -8.53 -2.38 -10.26
C SER A 65 -8.70 -0.91 -9.84
N PHE A 66 -8.26 -0.58 -8.64
CA PHE A 66 -8.23 0.79 -8.13
C PHE A 66 -7.14 1.62 -8.80
N ILE A 67 -5.91 1.08 -8.93
CA ILE A 67 -4.75 1.77 -9.51
C ILE A 67 -5.03 2.21 -10.96
N LYS A 68 -5.66 1.34 -11.76
CA LYS A 68 -6.07 1.66 -13.14
C LYS A 68 -6.97 2.89 -13.23
N LYS A 69 -7.85 3.07 -12.25
CA LYS A 69 -8.85 4.14 -12.19
C LYS A 69 -8.45 5.29 -11.27
N TYR A 70 -7.22 5.26 -10.73
CA TYR A 70 -6.78 6.25 -9.75
C TYR A 70 -6.64 7.63 -10.38
N ASP A 71 -7.31 8.61 -9.76
CA ASP A 71 -7.28 10.00 -10.20
C ASP A 71 -5.96 10.67 -9.78
N THR A 72 -5.06 10.84 -10.75
CA THR A 72 -3.75 11.47 -10.53
C THR A 72 -3.83 12.99 -10.40
N LEU A 73 -4.89 13.63 -10.93
CA LEU A 73 -5.11 15.06 -10.72
C LEU A 73 -5.50 15.29 -9.25
N ARG A 74 -6.49 14.54 -8.77
CA ARG A 74 -6.89 14.59 -7.37
C ARG A 74 -5.74 14.25 -6.42
N HIS A 75 -4.88 13.28 -6.77
CA HIS A 75 -3.65 12.97 -6.03
C HIS A 75 -2.77 14.21 -5.83
N ASN A 76 -2.55 14.98 -6.89
CA ASN A 76 -1.72 16.18 -6.82
C ASN A 76 -2.37 17.30 -6.00
N GLU A 77 -3.70 17.46 -6.08
CA GLU A 77 -4.44 18.42 -5.27
C GLU A 77 -4.31 18.17 -3.77
N ILE A 78 -4.51 16.89 -3.34
CA ILE A 78 -4.50 16.54 -1.92
C ILE A 78 -3.09 16.33 -1.35
N LYS A 79 -2.07 16.27 -2.20
CA LYS A 79 -0.68 16.01 -1.80
C LYS A 79 -0.19 16.95 -0.70
N GLY A 80 -0.51 18.25 -0.80
CA GLY A 80 -0.12 19.27 0.18
C GLY A 80 -0.85 19.15 1.52
N LEU A 81 -2.02 18.49 1.54
CA LEU A 81 -2.81 18.23 2.77
C LEU A 81 -2.33 16.98 3.51
N ILE A 82 -1.45 16.19 2.91
CA ILE A 82 -1.01 14.89 3.43
C ILE A 82 0.50 14.87 3.70
N LEU A 83 1.32 15.22 2.69
CA LEU A 83 2.77 15.13 2.83
C LEU A 83 3.32 16.31 3.63
N ASN A 84 4.26 15.99 4.52
CA ASN A 84 4.90 16.94 5.45
C ASN A 84 3.92 17.61 6.43
N GLN A 85 2.72 17.02 6.62
CA GLN A 85 1.75 17.45 7.63
C GLN A 85 1.87 16.57 8.88
N ASP A 86 1.58 17.15 10.02
CA ASP A 86 1.39 16.36 11.23
C ASP A 86 0.00 15.68 11.25
N ILE A 87 -0.16 14.73 12.15
CA ILE A 87 -1.40 13.95 12.27
C ILE A 87 -2.60 14.85 12.58
N SER A 88 -2.42 15.88 13.40
CA SER A 88 -3.50 16.80 13.76
C SER A 88 -3.99 17.59 12.55
N SER A 89 -3.07 18.04 11.69
CA SER A 89 -3.39 18.74 10.44
C SER A 89 -4.14 17.83 9.46
N ILE A 90 -3.70 16.58 9.30
CA ILE A 90 -4.39 15.57 8.47
C ILE A 90 -5.80 15.33 9.00
N GLN A 91 -5.96 15.13 10.32
CA GLN A 91 -7.28 14.92 10.93
C GLN A 91 -8.19 16.15 10.74
N LYS A 92 -7.65 17.36 10.81
CA LYS A 92 -8.40 18.59 10.54
C LYS A 92 -8.89 18.63 9.09
N SER A 93 -8.05 18.28 8.12
CA SER A 93 -8.45 18.20 6.71
C SER A 93 -9.57 17.17 6.48
N VAL A 94 -9.52 16.01 7.18
CA VAL A 94 -10.62 15.03 7.14
C VAL A 94 -11.91 15.58 7.77
N LEU A 95 -11.82 16.26 8.90
CA LEU A 95 -12.97 16.87 9.57
C LEU A 95 -13.62 17.97 8.72
N ASN A 96 -12.81 18.77 8.03
CA ASN A 96 -13.24 19.80 7.09
C ASN A 96 -13.77 19.22 5.76
N LYS A 97 -13.70 17.91 5.56
CA LYS A 97 -14.07 17.23 4.31
C LYS A 97 -13.23 17.65 3.09
N GLU A 98 -12.03 18.11 3.31
CA GLU A 98 -11.04 18.41 2.26
C GLU A 98 -10.48 17.13 1.65
N ILE A 99 -10.31 16.08 2.50
CA ILE A 99 -9.96 14.70 2.16
C ILE A 99 -10.82 13.73 2.96
N SER A 100 -10.93 12.48 2.48
CA SER A 100 -11.50 11.35 3.23
C SER A 100 -10.41 10.38 3.70
N TYR A 101 -10.73 9.49 4.63
CA TYR A 101 -9.82 8.40 5.00
C TYR A 101 -9.58 7.45 3.83
N GLU A 102 -10.60 7.21 2.99
CA GLU A 102 -10.45 6.43 1.76
C GLU A 102 -9.43 7.08 0.81
N GLU A 103 -9.48 8.39 0.60
CA GLU A 103 -8.51 9.13 -0.22
C GLU A 103 -7.11 9.08 0.39
N LEU A 104 -6.99 9.27 1.71
CA LEU A 104 -5.72 9.18 2.43
C LEU A 104 -5.03 7.82 2.24
N VAL A 105 -5.78 6.73 2.40
CA VAL A 105 -5.27 5.36 2.21
C VAL A 105 -4.88 5.12 0.77
N LYS A 106 -5.75 5.47 -0.18
CA LYS A 106 -5.48 5.34 -1.61
C LYS A 106 -4.25 6.12 -2.04
N PHE A 107 -4.06 7.32 -1.49
CA PHE A 107 -2.89 8.15 -1.72
C PHE A 107 -1.59 7.42 -1.35
N PHE A 108 -1.52 6.81 -0.16
CA PHE A 108 -0.33 6.09 0.28
C PHE A 108 -0.12 4.78 -0.46
N ILE A 109 -1.19 3.99 -0.75
CA ILE A 109 -1.06 2.76 -1.55
C ILE A 109 -0.52 3.08 -2.95
N TYR A 110 -1.07 4.11 -3.62
CA TYR A 110 -0.59 4.51 -4.93
C TYR A 110 0.87 4.98 -4.89
N ARG A 111 1.26 5.74 -3.88
CA ARG A 111 2.64 6.19 -3.68
C ARG A 111 3.59 5.01 -3.44
N ILE A 112 3.20 4.05 -2.58
CA ILE A 112 3.98 2.81 -2.34
C ILE A 112 4.13 2.04 -3.65
N TYR A 113 3.04 1.81 -4.38
CA TYR A 113 3.04 1.13 -5.66
C TYR A 113 4.02 1.80 -6.67
N LYS A 114 3.93 3.10 -6.85
CA LYS A 114 4.79 3.85 -7.78
C LYS A 114 6.27 3.78 -7.42
N ASN A 115 6.61 3.77 -6.15
CA ASN A 115 8.00 3.72 -5.70
C ASN A 115 8.54 2.27 -5.71
N GLU A 116 7.79 1.30 -5.18
CA GLU A 116 8.26 -0.10 -5.05
C GLU A 116 8.36 -0.83 -6.40
N LEU A 117 7.59 -0.43 -7.41
CA LEU A 117 7.68 -0.99 -8.76
C LEU A 117 8.55 -0.16 -9.73
N ASN A 118 9.18 0.90 -9.25
CA ASN A 118 10.15 1.67 -10.02
C ASN A 118 11.56 1.12 -9.77
N LYS A 119 12.24 0.63 -10.82
CA LYS A 119 13.58 0.04 -10.72
C LYS A 119 14.66 0.99 -10.17
N ASP A 120 14.45 2.29 -10.28
CA ASP A 120 15.41 3.30 -9.81
C ASP A 120 15.15 3.79 -8.38
N LEU A 121 13.91 3.60 -7.88
CA LEU A 121 13.44 4.19 -6.61
C LEU A 121 13.07 3.15 -5.55
N TYR A 122 12.96 1.87 -5.90
CA TYR A 122 12.47 0.86 -4.96
C TYR A 122 13.39 0.69 -3.76
N LEU A 123 12.77 0.57 -2.60
CA LEU A 123 13.47 0.34 -1.33
C LEU A 123 13.37 -1.12 -0.86
N ASN A 124 12.54 -1.91 -1.55
CA ASN A 124 12.17 -3.26 -1.12
C ASN A 124 11.65 -3.26 0.33
N SER A 125 10.80 -2.28 0.63
CA SER A 125 10.37 -1.96 1.99
C SER A 125 9.01 -2.55 2.36
N ILE A 126 8.29 -3.17 1.42
CA ILE A 126 6.94 -3.70 1.64
C ILE A 126 6.94 -5.20 1.39
N ILE A 127 6.48 -5.99 2.38
CA ILE A 127 6.28 -7.44 2.26
C ILE A 127 4.82 -7.75 1.94
N SER A 128 3.89 -7.07 2.59
CA SER A 128 2.47 -7.29 2.42
C SER A 128 1.67 -6.02 2.68
N LEU A 129 0.48 -5.95 2.08
CA LEU A 129 -0.50 -4.90 2.30
C LEU A 129 -1.80 -5.53 2.80
N ASN A 130 -2.49 -4.86 3.70
CA ASN A 130 -3.84 -5.25 4.08
C ASN A 130 -4.78 -5.05 2.89
N GLN A 131 -5.25 -6.16 2.30
CA GLN A 131 -6.09 -6.14 1.10
C GLN A 131 -7.45 -5.46 1.32
N ASN A 132 -7.94 -5.40 2.56
CA ASN A 132 -9.20 -4.77 2.93
C ASN A 132 -9.06 -3.29 3.30
N VAL A 133 -7.88 -2.75 3.32
CA VAL A 133 -7.57 -1.42 3.85
C VAL A 133 -8.42 -0.28 3.25
N ILE A 134 -8.72 -0.34 1.95
CA ILE A 134 -9.57 0.67 1.28
C ILE A 134 -11.03 0.55 1.75
N ASN A 135 -11.53 -0.68 1.94
CA ASN A 135 -12.88 -0.88 2.44
C ASN A 135 -13.01 -0.45 3.90
N GLU A 136 -12.01 -0.77 4.73
CA GLU A 136 -11.95 -0.33 6.12
C GLU A 136 -11.97 1.19 6.23
N ALA A 137 -11.19 1.89 5.41
CA ALA A 137 -11.17 3.34 5.36
C ALA A 137 -12.53 3.93 4.92
N ARG A 138 -13.16 3.33 3.91
CA ARG A 138 -14.51 3.73 3.44
C ARG A 138 -15.59 3.55 4.51
N GLU A 139 -15.57 2.44 5.25
CA GLU A 139 -16.50 2.24 6.36
C GLU A 139 -16.24 3.23 7.50
N LEU A 140 -14.99 3.59 7.72
CA LEU A 140 -14.64 4.60 8.70
C LEU A 140 -15.16 6.01 8.32
N ASP A 141 -15.12 6.36 7.04
CA ASP A 141 -15.70 7.62 6.53
C ASP A 141 -17.21 7.70 6.79
N LYS A 142 -17.93 6.57 6.71
CA LYS A 142 -19.37 6.47 7.00
C LYS A 142 -19.69 6.44 8.49
N SER A 143 -18.73 6.08 9.31
CA SER A 143 -18.94 5.88 10.75
C SER A 143 -19.20 7.21 11.46
N LYS A 144 -20.20 7.19 12.37
CA LYS A 144 -20.48 8.27 13.33
C LYS A 144 -19.79 8.10 14.68
N ALA A 145 -18.95 7.07 14.83
CA ALA A 145 -18.24 6.80 16.06
C ALA A 145 -17.28 7.95 16.42
N LYS A 146 -17.03 8.12 17.72
CA LYS A 146 -16.06 9.12 18.20
C LYS A 146 -14.68 8.84 17.60
N ARG A 147 -14.09 9.83 16.96
CA ARG A 147 -12.77 9.75 16.34
C ARG A 147 -11.68 10.09 17.34
N GLY A 148 -10.68 9.23 17.46
CA GLY A 148 -9.44 9.53 18.18
C GLY A 148 -8.43 10.23 17.27
N LEU A 149 -7.35 10.74 17.84
CA LEU A 149 -6.29 11.46 17.11
C LEU A 149 -5.67 10.62 15.98
N LEU A 150 -5.56 9.29 16.17
CA LEU A 150 -4.95 8.39 15.22
C LEU A 150 -5.98 7.65 14.34
N THR A 151 -7.26 7.93 14.48
CA THR A 151 -8.32 7.26 13.72
C THR A 151 -8.09 7.39 12.22
N GLY A 152 -8.08 6.26 11.50
CA GLY A 152 -7.93 6.22 10.04
C GLY A 152 -6.56 6.61 9.50
N ILE A 153 -5.58 6.86 10.35
CA ILE A 153 -4.19 7.11 9.91
C ILE A 153 -3.55 5.76 9.54
N PRO A 154 -3.05 5.60 8.30
CA PRO A 154 -2.37 4.38 7.90
C PRO A 154 -1.02 4.25 8.59
N ILE A 155 -0.73 3.07 9.15
CA ILE A 155 0.50 2.79 9.88
C ILE A 155 1.26 1.64 9.24
N LEU A 156 2.57 1.80 9.11
CA LEU A 156 3.49 0.74 8.74
C LEU A 156 3.94 -0.03 9.98
N VAL A 157 3.79 -1.35 9.95
CA VAL A 157 4.21 -2.23 11.05
C VAL A 157 5.37 -3.10 10.59
N LYS A 158 6.42 -3.16 11.39
CA LYS A 158 7.58 -4.02 11.10
C LYS A 158 7.18 -5.49 11.17
N ASP A 159 7.69 -6.29 10.23
CA ASP A 159 7.36 -7.70 10.06
C ASP A 159 7.81 -8.65 11.21
N ASN A 160 8.42 -8.14 12.25
CA ASN A 160 8.67 -8.89 13.49
C ASN A 160 7.65 -8.57 14.61
N ILE A 161 6.61 -7.79 14.29
CA ILE A 161 5.55 -7.42 15.23
C ILE A 161 4.27 -8.12 14.77
N ASN A 162 3.70 -8.96 15.63
CA ASN A 162 2.49 -9.70 15.33
C ASN A 162 1.29 -8.78 15.11
N VAL A 163 0.62 -8.97 13.98
CA VAL A 163 -0.67 -8.37 13.67
C VAL A 163 -1.64 -9.49 13.32
N LYS A 164 -2.71 -9.63 14.09
CA LYS A 164 -3.72 -10.66 13.88
C LYS A 164 -4.20 -10.67 12.42
N GLY A 165 -4.17 -11.86 11.80
CA GLY A 165 -4.60 -12.07 10.43
C GLY A 165 -3.56 -11.68 9.37
N LEU A 166 -2.36 -11.22 9.75
CA LEU A 166 -1.23 -11.02 8.86
C LEU A 166 -0.12 -12.02 9.16
N LYS A 167 0.70 -12.31 8.16
CA LYS A 167 1.88 -13.15 8.33
C LYS A 167 2.98 -12.34 9.00
N THR A 168 3.65 -12.92 9.98
CA THR A 168 4.82 -12.33 10.65
C THR A 168 6.03 -13.21 10.35
N THR A 169 6.92 -12.74 9.48
CA THR A 169 8.02 -13.57 8.96
C THR A 169 9.39 -13.21 9.54
N ALA A 170 9.53 -12.02 10.12
CA ALA A 170 10.81 -11.47 10.57
C ALA A 170 11.91 -11.52 9.48
N GLY A 171 11.51 -11.54 8.19
CA GLY A 171 12.40 -11.69 7.04
C GLY A 171 12.94 -13.10 6.81
N ALA A 172 12.49 -14.10 7.58
CA ALA A 172 12.95 -15.49 7.46
C ALA A 172 11.99 -16.33 6.59
N SER A 173 12.52 -17.02 5.58
CA SER A 173 11.73 -17.90 4.71
C SER A 173 11.05 -19.05 5.48
N ALA A 174 11.65 -19.51 6.58
CA ALA A 174 11.05 -20.51 7.45
C ALA A 174 9.71 -20.08 8.05
N PHE A 175 9.46 -18.79 8.19
CA PHE A 175 8.21 -18.22 8.70
C PHE A 175 7.28 -17.66 7.61
N GLU A 176 7.54 -17.97 6.36
CA GLU A 176 6.73 -17.48 5.21
C GLU A 176 5.22 -17.71 5.38
N ASN A 177 4.83 -18.77 6.07
CA ASN A 177 3.43 -19.15 6.32
C ASN A 177 2.98 -18.92 7.77
N ASN A 178 3.75 -18.20 8.56
CA ASN A 178 3.42 -17.91 9.95
C ASN A 178 2.30 -16.86 10.05
N LEU A 179 1.06 -17.30 9.86
CA LEU A 179 -0.14 -16.49 10.09
C LEU A 179 -0.40 -16.42 11.60
N VAL A 180 -0.51 -15.21 12.14
CA VAL A 180 -0.67 -15.04 13.59
C VAL A 180 -2.13 -14.76 13.97
N ASP A 181 -2.57 -15.37 15.08
CA ASP A 181 -3.94 -15.28 15.58
C ASP A 181 -4.15 -14.16 16.60
N ASN A 182 -3.06 -13.57 17.10
CA ASN A 182 -3.09 -12.54 18.13
C ASN A 182 -2.24 -11.32 17.75
N ASP A 183 -2.72 -10.15 18.12
CA ASP A 183 -1.92 -8.92 18.02
C ASP A 183 -0.84 -8.91 19.10
N ALA A 184 0.32 -8.36 18.76
CA ALA A 184 1.30 -7.94 19.77
C ALA A 184 0.71 -6.87 20.68
N TYR A 185 1.21 -6.78 21.92
CA TYR A 185 0.70 -5.82 22.92
C TYR A 185 0.62 -4.38 22.39
N VAL A 186 1.67 -3.92 21.70
CA VAL A 186 1.69 -2.58 21.10
C VAL A 186 0.59 -2.37 20.07
N ILE A 187 0.30 -3.39 19.24
CA ILE A 187 -0.75 -3.32 18.21
C ILE A 187 -2.11 -3.30 18.88
N LYS A 188 -2.34 -4.12 19.92
CA LYS A 188 -3.59 -4.12 20.67
C LYS A 188 -3.86 -2.75 21.28
N ASN A 189 -2.88 -2.17 21.96
CA ASN A 189 -3.04 -0.83 22.56
C ASN A 189 -3.29 0.25 21.49
N LEU A 190 -2.61 0.18 20.35
CA LEU A 190 -2.87 1.11 19.24
C LEU A 190 -4.30 0.95 18.72
N LYS A 191 -4.79 -0.26 18.52
CA LYS A 191 -6.17 -0.52 18.08
C LYS A 191 -7.21 0.00 19.08
N ASP A 192 -6.96 -0.18 20.37
CA ASP A 192 -7.86 0.31 21.44
C ASP A 192 -7.95 1.85 21.47
N ILE A 193 -6.83 2.55 21.20
CA ILE A 193 -6.78 4.02 21.14
C ILE A 193 -7.36 4.57 19.83
N MET A 194 -7.22 3.84 18.74
CA MET A 194 -7.43 4.32 17.38
C MET A 194 -8.82 4.06 16.81
N ASN A 195 -9.64 3.18 17.42
CA ASN A 195 -10.97 2.80 16.92
C ASN A 195 -10.98 2.45 15.40
N ASN A 196 -10.03 1.71 14.93
CA ASN A 196 -9.75 1.17 13.59
C ASN A 196 -8.41 1.65 13.03
N LEU A 197 -7.46 0.75 13.02
CA LEU A 197 -6.10 0.94 12.57
C LEU A 197 -5.95 0.41 11.15
N ILE A 198 -5.38 1.20 10.29
CA ILE A 198 -5.04 0.81 8.93
C ILE A 198 -3.57 0.37 8.92
N LEU A 199 -3.33 -0.93 8.70
CA LEU A 199 -2.01 -1.52 8.83
C LEU A 199 -1.40 -1.92 7.48
N VAL A 200 -0.14 -1.58 7.32
CA VAL A 200 0.73 -2.03 6.23
C VAL A 200 1.97 -2.66 6.85
N GLN A 201 2.36 -3.84 6.38
CA GLN A 201 3.52 -4.55 6.91
C GLN A 201 4.76 -4.31 6.05
N TYR A 202 5.91 -4.00 6.68
CA TYR A 202 7.17 -3.80 5.99
C TYR A 202 8.29 -4.69 6.58
N PRO A 203 9.26 -5.16 5.77
CA PRO A 203 10.41 -5.88 6.30
C PRO A 203 11.26 -4.95 7.16
N GLY A 204 11.63 -5.41 8.32
CA GLY A 204 12.78 -4.80 8.96
C GLY A 204 14.04 -5.18 8.17
N LYS A 205 14.95 -4.25 7.91
CA LYS A 205 16.29 -4.63 7.48
C LYS A 205 16.84 -5.63 8.51
N ALA A 206 17.13 -6.85 8.05
CA ALA A 206 17.98 -7.79 8.79
C ALA A 206 19.38 -7.20 8.89
#